data_a2fc01a71017087cf6943b32e4b11bb9
#
_entry.id   a2fc01a71017087cf6943b32e4b11bb9
#
_cell.length_a   1.000
_cell.length_b   1.000
_cell.length_c   1.000
_cell.angle_alpha   90.00
_cell.angle_beta   90.00
_cell.angle_gamma   90.00
#
_symmetry.space_group_name_H-M   'P 1'
#
loop_
_entity.id
_entity.type
_entity.pdbx_description
1 polymer ?
#
loop_
_entity_poly.entity_id
_entity_poly.type
_entity_poly.pdbx_seq_one_letter_code
_entity_poly.pdbx_strand_id
1 'polypeptide(L)'
;DVLTRMQNNLKIRALRESRLEDAILVLERLLLLEPGNGVFWQEAGLIHQRLGNLRAAVLAFENAVETMQEPALSVRVQSLLDEVRSQLN
;
A
#
# COMPACT_ATOMS: atom_id res chain seq x y z
N ASP A 1 -6.99 15.09 -8.41
CA ASP A 1 -7.97 15.28 -9.49
C ASP A 1 -9.22 14.44 -9.25
N VAL A 2 -10.19 14.54 -10.16
CA VAL A 2 -11.49 13.86 -10.00
C VAL A 2 -11.34 12.34 -10.02
N LEU A 3 -10.51 11.81 -10.93
CA LEU A 3 -10.29 10.37 -11.03
C LEU A 3 -9.65 9.81 -9.75
N THR A 4 -8.64 10.49 -9.23
CA THR A 4 -7.99 10.08 -7.99
C THR A 4 -8.98 10.07 -6.82
N ARG A 5 -9.84 11.09 -6.74
CA ARG A 5 -10.85 11.17 -5.68
C ARG A 5 -11.85 10.01 -5.78
N MET A 6 -12.33 9.71 -6.98
CA MET A 6 -13.27 8.62 -7.19
C MET A 6 -12.66 7.28 -6.79
N GLN A 7 -11.43 7.01 -7.23
CA GLN A 7 -10.74 5.77 -6.88
C GLN A 7 -10.49 5.67 -5.37
N ASN A 8 -10.09 6.78 -4.75
CA ASN A 8 -9.87 6.80 -3.31
C ASN A 8 -11.16 6.49 -2.53
N ASN A 9 -12.29 7.02 -2.97
CA ASN A 9 -13.58 6.73 -2.34
C ASN A 9 -13.94 5.25 -2.46
N LEU A 10 -13.69 4.64 -3.62
CA LEU A 10 -13.91 3.21 -3.83
C LEU A 10 -13.02 2.37 -2.91
N LYS A 11 -11.75 2.77 -2.76
CA LYS A 11 -10.82 2.09 -1.86
C LYS A 11 -11.33 2.13 -0.42
N ILE A 12 -11.73 3.31 0.06
CA ILE A 12 -12.22 3.48 1.43
C ILE A 12 -13.45 2.60 1.67
N ARG A 13 -14.37 2.57 0.71
CA ARG A 13 -15.57 1.75 0.80
C ARG A 13 -15.22 0.26 0.86
N ALA A 14 -14.29 -0.20 0.02
CA ALA A 14 -13.86 -1.58 0.00
C ALA A 14 -13.21 -1.97 1.34
N LEU A 15 -12.38 -1.09 1.90
CA LEU A 15 -11.74 -1.33 3.19
C LEU A 15 -12.76 -1.40 4.32
N ARG A 16 -13.76 -0.51 4.29
CA ARG A 16 -14.82 -0.47 5.30
C ARG A 16 -15.63 -1.76 5.29
N GLU A 17 -15.84 -2.35 4.12
CA GLU A 17 -16.59 -3.60 3.96
C GLU A 17 -15.70 -4.84 4.05
N SER A 18 -14.43 -4.67 4.40
CA SER A 18 -13.43 -5.75 4.52
C SER A 18 -13.21 -6.52 3.22
N ARG A 19 -13.41 -5.86 2.07
CA ARG A 19 -13.16 -6.43 0.75
C ARG A 19 -11.74 -6.11 0.33
N LEU A 20 -10.76 -6.81 0.94
CA LEU A 20 -9.35 -6.51 0.75
C LEU A 20 -8.89 -6.69 -0.70
N GLU A 21 -9.39 -7.72 -1.39
CA GLU A 21 -9.03 -7.97 -2.78
C GLU A 21 -9.52 -6.84 -3.69
N ASP A 22 -10.72 -6.34 -3.44
CA ASP A 22 -11.24 -5.18 -4.19
C ASP A 22 -10.43 -3.92 -3.88
N ALA A 23 -10.05 -3.74 -2.61
CA ALA A 23 -9.27 -2.60 -2.20
C ALA A 23 -7.90 -2.56 -2.89
N ILE A 24 -7.24 -3.72 -3.02
CA ILE A 24 -5.94 -3.76 -3.68
C ILE A 24 -6.06 -3.45 -5.18
N LEU A 25 -7.12 -3.89 -5.83
CA LEU A 25 -7.34 -3.55 -7.24
C LEU A 25 -7.51 -2.04 -7.42
N VAL A 26 -8.25 -1.41 -6.51
CA VAL A 26 -8.44 0.05 -6.56
C VAL A 26 -7.11 0.77 -6.32
N LEU A 27 -6.30 0.27 -5.36
CA LEU A 27 -4.98 0.84 -5.09
C LEU A 27 -4.04 0.72 -6.28
N GLU A 28 -4.11 -0.38 -7.02
CA GLU A 28 -3.31 -0.53 -8.24
C GLU A 28 -3.67 0.56 -9.26
N ARG A 29 -4.94 0.89 -9.39
CA ARG A 29 -5.38 1.97 -10.27
C ARG A 29 -4.88 3.33 -9.76
N LEU A 30 -4.95 3.56 -8.45
CA LEU A 30 -4.45 4.79 -7.84
C LEU A 30 -2.95 4.95 -8.08
N LEU A 31 -2.20 3.86 -8.00
CA LEU A 31 -0.77 3.87 -8.23
C LEU A 31 -0.41 4.14 -9.69
N LEU A 32 -1.29 3.76 -10.64
CA LEU A 32 -1.12 4.14 -12.03
C LEU A 32 -1.28 5.65 -12.22
N LEU A 33 -2.18 6.27 -11.46
CA LEU A 33 -2.42 7.71 -11.53
C LEU A 33 -1.37 8.50 -10.76
N GLU A 34 -0.91 7.98 -9.64
CA GLU A 34 0.05 8.65 -8.75
C GLU A 34 1.13 7.67 -8.29
N PRO A 35 2.05 7.27 -9.19
CA PRO A 35 3.06 6.25 -8.85
C PRO A 35 4.07 6.69 -7.79
N GLY A 36 4.17 8.00 -7.54
CA GLY A 36 5.05 8.54 -6.51
C GLY A 36 4.39 8.71 -5.15
N ASN A 37 3.15 8.24 -4.98
CA ASN A 37 2.44 8.41 -3.72
C ASN A 37 2.80 7.28 -2.75
N GLY A 38 3.72 7.58 -1.82
CA GLY A 38 4.21 6.60 -0.86
C GLY A 38 3.13 6.06 0.08
N VAL A 39 2.12 6.87 0.38
CA VAL A 39 1.00 6.43 1.22
C VAL A 39 0.22 5.31 0.53
N PHE A 40 -0.01 5.41 -0.77
CA PHE A 40 -0.69 4.36 -1.52
C PHE A 40 0.14 3.07 -1.55
N TRP A 41 1.47 3.18 -1.69
CA TRP A 41 2.36 2.02 -1.62
C TRP A 41 2.31 1.37 -0.24
N GLN A 42 2.29 2.17 0.82
CA GLN A 42 2.18 1.66 2.19
C GLN A 42 0.86 0.91 2.40
N GLU A 43 -0.25 1.49 1.95
CA GLU A 43 -1.56 0.84 2.06
C GLU A 43 -1.60 -0.47 1.29
N ALA A 44 -1.04 -0.49 0.09
CA ALA A 44 -0.96 -1.72 -0.71
C ALA A 44 -0.17 -2.79 0.03
N GLY A 45 0.95 -2.42 0.64
CA GLY A 45 1.76 -3.36 1.42
C GLY A 45 0.99 -3.96 2.58
N LEU A 46 0.26 -3.15 3.32
CA LEU A 46 -0.54 -3.63 4.45
C LEU A 46 -1.64 -4.58 4.00
N ILE A 47 -2.30 -4.29 2.89
CA ILE A 47 -3.36 -5.14 2.37
C ILE A 47 -2.79 -6.47 1.87
N HIS A 48 -1.69 -6.42 1.10
CA HIS A 48 -1.01 -7.64 0.65
C HIS A 48 -0.57 -8.51 1.82
N GLN A 49 -0.09 -7.89 2.89
CA GLN A 49 0.32 -8.63 4.09
C GLN A 49 -0.88 -9.37 4.70
N ARG A 50 -2.02 -8.71 4.79
CA ARG A 50 -3.25 -9.33 5.31
C ARG A 50 -3.76 -10.45 4.42
N LEU A 51 -3.58 -10.32 3.12
CA LEU A 51 -3.97 -11.35 2.15
C LEU A 51 -2.99 -12.52 2.10
N GLY A 52 -1.87 -12.43 2.79
CA GLY A 52 -0.84 -13.46 2.78
C GLY A 52 0.10 -13.38 1.58
N ASN A 53 -0.01 -12.33 0.77
CA ASN A 53 0.87 -12.09 -0.38
C ASN A 53 2.13 -11.36 0.09
N LEU A 54 2.99 -12.09 0.81
CA LEU A 54 4.12 -11.47 1.50
C LEU A 54 5.15 -10.88 0.55
N ARG A 55 5.40 -11.52 -0.59
CA ARG A 55 6.35 -10.98 -1.58
C ARG A 55 5.85 -9.66 -2.17
N ALA A 56 4.56 -9.61 -2.50
CA ALA A 56 3.95 -8.38 -2.99
C ALA A 56 3.98 -7.27 -1.93
N ALA A 57 3.78 -7.64 -0.67
CA ALA A 57 3.88 -6.70 0.44
C ALA A 57 5.29 -6.12 0.57
N VAL A 58 6.32 -6.95 0.44
CA VAL A 58 7.72 -6.49 0.47
C VAL A 58 7.96 -5.47 -0.63
N LEU A 59 7.56 -5.79 -1.86
CA LEU A 59 7.74 -4.87 -2.99
C LEU A 59 7.03 -3.55 -2.77
N ALA A 60 5.80 -3.59 -2.26
CA ALA A 60 5.02 -2.38 -2.00
C ALA A 60 5.69 -1.53 -0.92
N PHE A 61 6.14 -2.13 0.17
CA PHE A 61 6.83 -1.39 1.23
C PHE A 61 8.17 -0.83 0.77
N GLU A 62 8.91 -1.56 -0.07
CA GLU A 62 10.15 -1.04 -0.64
C GLU A 62 9.89 0.21 -1.47
N ASN A 63 8.86 0.16 -2.31
CA ASN A 63 8.46 1.33 -3.10
C ASN A 63 7.97 2.49 -2.20
N ALA A 64 7.29 2.17 -1.11
CA ALA A 64 6.86 3.18 -0.15
C ALA A 64 8.06 3.91 0.46
N VAL A 65 9.08 3.18 0.89
CA VAL A 65 10.30 3.77 1.45
C VAL A 65 10.97 4.71 0.43
N GLU A 66 11.07 4.26 -0.82
CA GLU A 66 11.70 5.06 -1.87
C GLU A 66 10.94 6.33 -2.20
N THR A 67 9.61 6.31 -2.09
CA THR A 67 8.78 7.45 -2.50
C THR A 67 8.43 8.39 -1.36
N MET A 68 8.57 7.96 -0.12
CA MET A 68 8.30 8.81 1.04
C MET A 68 9.42 9.79 1.28
N GLN A 69 9.05 11.07 1.44
CA GLN A 69 10.02 12.15 1.68
C GLN A 69 10.18 12.49 3.15
N GLU A 70 9.20 12.12 3.98
CA GLU A 70 9.25 12.40 5.42
C GLU A 70 10.01 11.31 6.16
N PRO A 71 11.11 11.65 6.86
CA PRO A 71 11.93 10.64 7.56
C PRO A 71 11.14 9.81 8.58
N ALA A 72 10.24 10.44 9.32
CA ALA A 72 9.46 9.73 10.34
C ALA A 72 8.58 8.64 9.74
N LEU A 73 7.93 8.93 8.61
CA LEU A 73 7.08 7.96 7.91
C LEU A 73 7.93 6.87 7.26
N SER A 74 9.09 7.23 6.74
CA SER A 74 10.02 6.27 6.13
C SER A 74 10.51 5.25 7.15
N VAL A 75 10.86 5.69 8.35
CA VAL A 75 11.29 4.81 9.44
C VAL A 75 10.17 3.83 9.80
N ARG A 76 8.94 4.33 9.89
CA ARG A 76 7.78 3.50 10.22
C ARG A 76 7.56 2.41 9.17
N VAL A 77 7.62 2.78 7.89
CA VAL A 77 7.45 1.83 6.79
C VAL A 77 8.60 0.84 6.76
N GLN A 78 9.83 1.27 7.04
CA GLN A 78 10.98 0.39 7.12
C GLN A 78 10.77 -0.69 8.17
N SER A 79 10.19 -0.32 9.31
CA SER A 79 9.85 -1.26 10.37
C SER A 79 8.83 -2.31 9.90
N LEU A 80 7.81 -1.89 9.16
CA LEU A 80 6.83 -2.79 8.57
C LEU A 80 7.47 -3.72 7.55
N LEU A 81 8.38 -3.20 6.74
CA LEU A 81 9.12 -3.98 5.75
C LEU A 81 9.94 -5.08 6.41
N ASP A 82 10.65 -4.74 7.47
CA ASP A 82 11.47 -5.70 8.22
C ASP A 82 10.60 -6.82 8.80
N GLU A 83 9.43 -6.48 9.32
CA GLU A 83 8.48 -7.44 9.86
C GLU A 83 8.01 -8.43 8.79
N VAL A 84 7.65 -7.92 7.60
CA VAL A 84 7.17 -8.78 6.51
C VAL A 84 8.30 -9.67 5.99
N ARG A 85 9.51 -9.14 5.87
CA ARG A 85 10.67 -9.96 5.47
C ARG A 85 10.92 -11.09 6.46
N SER A 86 10.73 -10.83 7.74
CA SER A 86 10.83 -11.86 8.77
C SER A 86 9.79 -12.94 8.60
N GLN A 87 8.58 -12.57 8.18
CA GLN A 87 7.51 -13.54 7.93
C GLN A 87 7.77 -14.38 6.68
N LEU A 88 8.51 -13.85 5.70
CA LEU A 88 8.89 -14.60 4.50
C LEU A 88 9.92 -15.70 4.78
N ASN A 89 10.79 -15.48 5.75
CA ASN A 89 11.83 -16.42 6.11
C ASN A 89 11.29 -17.42 7.13
#